data_6a509c75ffb7b62a6712fee29128e60e
#
_entry.id   6a509c75ffb7b62a6712fee29128e60e
#
_cell.length_a   1.000
_cell.length_b   1.000
_cell.length_c   1.000
_cell.angle_alpha   90.00
_cell.angle_beta   90.00
_cell.angle_gamma   90.00
#
_symmetry.space_group_name_H-M   'P 1'
#
loop_
_entity.id
_entity.type
_entity.pdbx_description
1 polymer ?
#
loop_
_entity_poly.entity_id
_entity_poly.type
_entity_poly.pdbx_seq_one_letter_code
_entity_poly.pdbx_strand_id
1 'polypeptide(L)'
;MIGTQAVGFAMPGWRFMRDKTVVSVFAGLDAQFHYLMPYDPGSKLAGTHAGIRGLIEFWYEPTLNTMWAADASISSIGPSYSGRIAYGWRLFDAFYAGPEVAGFSDDNYKQFRAGLHITGLKFRFLEWSAGLGWATDSDDRDGLYGRVGFFARR
;
A
#
# COMPACT_ATOMS: atom_id res chain seq x y z
N MET A 1 -23.39 4.23 -6.94
CA MET A 1 -22.81 5.03 -5.83
C MET A 1 -21.39 5.39 -6.20
N ILE A 2 -20.98 6.65 -6.11
CA ILE A 2 -19.60 7.10 -6.38
C ILE A 2 -19.05 7.59 -5.04
N GLY A 3 -17.94 7.03 -4.60
CA GLY A 3 -17.25 7.44 -3.38
C GLY A 3 -15.87 8.00 -3.70
N THR A 4 -15.50 9.09 -3.05
CA THR A 4 -14.14 9.65 -3.08
C THR A 4 -13.55 9.56 -1.68
N GLN A 5 -12.36 9.01 -1.58
CA GLN A 5 -11.61 8.92 -0.34
C GLN A 5 -10.29 9.68 -0.50
N ALA A 6 -9.97 10.53 0.46
CA ALA A 6 -8.65 11.12 0.61
C ALA A 6 -8.04 10.64 1.95
N VAL A 7 -6.81 10.17 1.90
CA VAL A 7 -6.07 9.67 3.06
C VAL A 7 -4.76 10.42 3.18
N GLY A 8 -4.49 10.97 4.36
CA GLY A 8 -3.22 11.58 4.70
C GLY A 8 -2.69 11.00 6.02
N PHE A 9 -1.39 10.76 6.10
CA PHE A 9 -0.77 10.27 7.32
C PHE A 9 0.63 10.87 7.51
N ALA A 10 1.04 10.98 8.76
CA ALA A 10 2.38 11.37 9.16
C ALA A 10 2.90 10.38 10.20
N MET A 11 3.91 9.59 9.80
CA MET A 11 4.42 8.48 10.60
C MET A 11 5.94 8.56 10.70
N PRO A 12 6.52 8.90 11.86
CA PRO A 12 7.92 8.61 12.16
C PRO A 12 8.15 7.09 12.16
N GLY A 13 9.36 6.66 11.85
CA GLY A 13 9.68 5.25 11.78
C GLY A 13 11.14 4.95 12.05
N TRP A 14 11.40 3.68 12.28
CA TRP A 14 12.73 3.12 12.45
C TRP A 14 13.00 2.11 11.36
N ARG A 15 14.24 2.10 10.87
CA ARG A 15 14.71 1.17 9.85
C ARG A 15 15.84 0.32 10.42
N PHE A 16 15.67 -0.98 10.31
CA PHE A 16 16.66 -1.98 10.68
C PHE A 16 17.18 -2.63 9.40
N MET A 17 18.50 -2.63 9.23
CA MET A 17 19.17 -3.23 8.08
C MET A 17 20.13 -4.30 8.57
N ARG A 18 20.00 -5.49 8.03
CA ARG A 18 20.94 -6.60 8.29
C ARG A 18 21.14 -7.39 6.99
N ASP A 19 22.39 -7.39 6.54
CA ASP A 19 22.81 -8.04 5.28
C ASP A 19 21.94 -7.62 4.09
N LYS A 20 21.11 -8.53 3.60
CA LYS A 20 20.20 -8.35 2.46
C LYS A 20 18.77 -8.03 2.86
N THR A 21 18.53 -7.80 4.13
CA THR A 21 17.19 -7.61 4.70
C THR A 21 17.05 -6.20 5.28
N VAL A 22 15.94 -5.56 4.95
CA VAL A 22 15.54 -4.27 5.53
C VAL A 22 14.14 -4.45 6.12
N VAL A 23 13.99 -4.06 7.38
CA VAL A 23 12.69 -3.97 8.04
C VAL A 23 12.48 -2.53 8.48
N SER A 24 11.37 -1.93 8.12
CA SER A 24 10.98 -0.60 8.56
C SER A 24 9.67 -0.67 9.32
N VAL A 25 9.59 0.02 10.45
CA VAL A 25 8.38 0.09 11.28
C VAL A 25 8.02 1.55 11.47
N PHE A 26 6.77 1.90 11.23
CA PHE A 26 6.25 3.26 11.33
C PHE A 26 5.02 3.28 12.22
N ALA A 27 4.85 4.35 12.98
CA ALA A 27 3.64 4.61 13.75
C ALA A 27 3.37 6.11 13.78
N GLY A 28 2.11 6.52 13.71
CA GLY A 28 1.79 7.93 13.70
C GLY A 28 0.31 8.24 13.51
N LEU A 29 0.05 9.46 13.09
CA LEU A 29 -1.29 9.98 12.90
C LEU A 29 -1.82 9.64 11.50
N ASP A 30 -3.12 9.32 11.45
CA ASP A 30 -3.89 9.04 10.25
C ASP A 30 -5.08 10.00 10.18
N ALA A 31 -5.33 10.58 9.02
CA ALA A 31 -6.48 11.42 8.75
C ALA A 31 -7.13 10.97 7.45
N GLN A 32 -8.43 10.73 7.50
CA GLN A 32 -9.19 10.25 6.36
C GLN A 32 -10.40 11.13 6.12
N PHE A 33 -10.66 11.45 4.86
CA PHE A 33 -11.84 12.16 4.41
C PHE A 33 -12.60 11.27 3.43
N HIS A 34 -13.86 11.00 3.73
CA HIS A 34 -14.75 10.18 2.90
C HIS A 34 -15.93 11.03 2.41
N TYR A 35 -16.11 11.09 1.10
CA TYR A 35 -17.23 11.75 0.45
C TYR A 35 -18.02 10.73 -0.38
N LEU A 36 -19.32 10.60 -0.07
CA LEU A 36 -20.23 9.66 -0.74
C LEU A 36 -21.29 10.45 -1.55
N MET A 37 -21.53 10.03 -2.80
CA MET A 37 -22.63 10.54 -3.62
C MET A 37 -23.52 9.36 -4.10
N PRO A 38 -24.86 9.39 -3.85
CA PRO A 38 -25.59 10.34 -3.02
C PRO A 38 -25.16 10.28 -1.55
N TYR A 39 -25.35 11.40 -0.84
CA TYR A 39 -25.03 11.49 0.60
C TYR A 39 -25.84 10.46 1.40
N ASP A 40 -25.15 9.59 2.11
CA ASP A 40 -25.77 8.61 3.01
C ASP A 40 -25.58 9.03 4.48
N PRO A 41 -26.63 9.54 5.16
CA PRO A 41 -26.54 9.95 6.56
C PRO A 41 -26.26 8.78 7.53
N GLY A 42 -26.48 7.54 7.09
CA GLY A 42 -26.23 6.33 7.89
C GLY A 42 -24.80 5.83 7.84
N SER A 43 -23.98 6.35 6.94
CA SER A 43 -22.59 5.94 6.82
C SER A 43 -21.73 6.51 7.95
N LYS A 44 -21.23 5.62 8.81
CA LYS A 44 -20.33 5.97 9.92
C LYS A 44 -18.99 6.53 9.46
N LEU A 45 -18.62 6.35 8.20
CA LEU A 45 -17.35 6.79 7.61
C LEU A 45 -17.49 8.10 6.79
N ALA A 46 -18.70 8.66 6.62
CA ALA A 46 -18.84 9.93 5.93
C ALA A 46 -18.22 11.08 6.75
N GLY A 47 -17.41 11.92 6.10
CA GLY A 47 -16.76 13.09 6.72
C GLY A 47 -15.28 12.90 6.97
N THR A 48 -14.74 13.67 7.92
CA THR A 48 -13.32 13.67 8.31
C THR A 48 -13.11 12.89 9.59
N HIS A 49 -12.17 11.96 9.56
CA HIS A 49 -11.80 11.12 10.71
C HIS A 49 -10.31 11.26 10.98
N ALA A 50 -9.92 11.25 12.26
CA ALA A 50 -8.54 11.23 12.70
C ALA A 50 -8.30 10.01 13.61
N GLY A 51 -7.13 9.41 13.49
CA GLY A 51 -6.76 8.21 14.24
C GLY A 51 -5.27 7.95 14.26
N ILE A 52 -4.91 6.74 14.62
CA ILE A 52 -3.53 6.26 14.61
C ILE A 52 -3.36 5.16 13.57
N ARG A 53 -2.17 5.12 12.95
CA ARG A 53 -1.78 4.11 11.97
C ARG A 53 -0.44 3.51 12.35
N GLY A 54 -0.33 2.19 12.19
CA GLY A 54 0.92 1.46 12.21
C GLY A 54 1.20 0.85 10.84
N LEU A 55 2.47 0.80 10.45
CA LEU A 55 2.92 0.18 9.20
C LEU A 55 4.24 -0.56 9.47
N ILE A 56 4.35 -1.75 8.92
CA ILE A 56 5.59 -2.50 8.84
C ILE A 56 5.89 -2.78 7.36
N GLU A 57 7.16 -2.59 6.97
CA GLU A 57 7.66 -2.91 5.64
C GLU A 57 8.82 -3.88 5.77
N PHE A 58 8.87 -4.85 4.89
CA PHE A 58 9.91 -5.84 4.77
C PHE A 58 10.45 -5.85 3.34
N TRP A 59 11.78 -5.83 3.20
CA TRP A 59 12.49 -5.94 1.94
C TRP A 59 13.63 -6.94 2.09
N TYR A 60 13.73 -7.89 1.15
CA TYR A 60 14.76 -8.92 1.15
C TYR A 60 15.26 -9.21 -0.25
N GLU A 61 16.57 -9.15 -0.46
CA GLU A 61 17.26 -9.46 -1.71
C GLU A 61 18.07 -10.76 -1.57
N PRO A 62 17.46 -11.95 -1.75
CA PRO A 62 18.18 -13.23 -1.61
C PRO A 62 19.35 -13.34 -2.60
N THR A 63 19.18 -12.80 -3.79
CA THR A 63 20.21 -12.75 -4.84
C THR A 63 20.33 -11.33 -5.41
N LEU A 64 21.35 -11.08 -6.25
CA LEU A 64 21.49 -9.80 -6.95
C LEU A 64 20.33 -9.52 -7.92
N ASN A 65 19.64 -10.56 -8.35
CA ASN A 65 18.63 -10.50 -9.41
C ASN A 65 17.19 -10.69 -8.92
N THR A 66 16.98 -10.91 -7.62
CA THR A 66 15.65 -11.19 -7.09
C THR A 66 15.37 -10.42 -5.80
N MET A 67 14.12 -10.03 -5.60
CA MET A 67 13.67 -9.39 -4.36
C MET A 67 12.33 -9.94 -3.89
N TRP A 68 12.12 -9.88 -2.58
CA TRP A 68 10.84 -9.99 -1.91
C TRP A 68 10.53 -8.69 -1.21
N ALA A 69 9.31 -8.23 -1.33
CA ALA A 69 8.80 -7.11 -0.54
C ALA A 69 7.47 -7.51 0.10
N ALA A 70 7.26 -7.10 1.33
CA ALA A 70 5.98 -7.24 2.01
C ALA A 70 5.72 -6.00 2.84
N ASP A 71 4.47 -5.59 2.94
CA ASP A 71 4.04 -4.55 3.84
C ASP A 71 2.70 -4.90 4.47
N ALA A 72 2.49 -4.46 5.70
CA ALA A 72 1.23 -4.58 6.41
C ALA A 72 0.95 -3.31 7.21
N SER A 73 -0.28 -2.83 7.18
CA SER A 73 -0.71 -1.68 7.97
C SER A 73 -2.02 -1.93 8.70
N ILE A 74 -2.18 -1.21 9.81
CA ILE A 74 -3.38 -1.16 10.63
C ILE A 74 -3.74 0.29 10.91
N SER A 75 -5.01 0.65 10.82
CA SER A 75 -5.53 1.96 11.22
C SER A 75 -6.67 1.82 12.21
N SER A 76 -6.76 2.75 13.16
CA SER A 76 -7.87 2.83 14.11
C SER A 76 -9.14 3.47 13.53
N ILE A 77 -9.04 4.06 12.34
CA ILE A 77 -10.20 4.64 11.65
C ILE A 77 -10.92 3.52 10.91
N GLY A 78 -12.17 3.22 11.36
CA GLY A 78 -12.96 2.09 10.89
C GLY A 78 -12.07 0.85 10.83
N PRO A 79 -11.78 0.17 11.96
CA PRO A 79 -10.64 -0.73 12.12
C PRO A 79 -10.24 -1.42 10.83
N SER A 80 -9.18 -0.91 10.19
CA SER A 80 -8.80 -1.30 8.84
C SER A 80 -7.41 -1.91 8.81
N TYR A 81 -7.27 -2.94 7.98
CA TYR A 81 -6.04 -3.70 7.81
C TYR A 81 -5.70 -3.76 6.33
N SER A 82 -4.42 -3.64 6.00
CA SER A 82 -3.96 -3.90 4.65
C SER A 82 -2.66 -4.69 4.68
N GLY A 83 -2.42 -5.45 3.62
CA GLY A 83 -1.18 -6.17 3.43
C GLY A 83 -0.90 -6.36 1.95
N ARG A 84 0.39 -6.43 1.61
CA ARG A 84 0.88 -6.68 0.27
C ARG A 84 2.12 -7.55 0.33
N ILE A 85 2.24 -8.43 -0.64
CA ILE A 85 3.45 -9.23 -0.89
C ILE A 85 3.77 -9.12 -2.38
N ALA A 86 5.04 -8.90 -2.68
CA ALA A 86 5.54 -8.80 -4.04
C ALA A 86 6.84 -9.58 -4.18
N TYR A 87 7.01 -10.20 -5.33
CA TYR A 87 8.24 -10.85 -5.75
C TYR A 87 8.71 -10.22 -7.06
N GLY A 88 9.99 -9.91 -7.21
CA GLY A 88 10.51 -9.25 -8.40
C GLY A 88 11.81 -9.84 -8.90
N TRP A 89 11.95 -9.88 -10.22
CA TRP A 89 13.22 -10.10 -10.93
C TRP A 89 13.81 -8.75 -11.35
N ARG A 90 15.11 -8.61 -11.21
CA ARG A 90 15.84 -7.42 -11.64
C ARG A 90 15.93 -7.39 -13.16
N LEU A 91 15.44 -6.30 -13.73
CA LEU A 91 15.47 -6.07 -15.17
C LEU A 91 16.39 -4.89 -15.49
N PHE A 92 17.22 -5.06 -16.53
CA PHE A 92 18.13 -4.03 -17.06
C PHE A 92 19.06 -3.41 -15.99
N ASP A 93 19.34 -4.14 -14.90
CA ASP A 93 20.06 -3.64 -13.72
C ASP A 93 19.50 -2.33 -13.11
N ALA A 94 18.28 -1.97 -13.48
CA ALA A 94 17.69 -0.68 -13.16
C ALA A 94 16.52 -0.76 -12.16
N PHE A 95 15.68 -1.80 -12.24
CA PHE A 95 14.49 -1.96 -11.41
C PHE A 95 14.08 -3.43 -11.28
N TYR A 96 13.17 -3.70 -10.35
CA TYR A 96 12.55 -5.01 -10.18
C TYR A 96 11.14 -5.00 -10.76
N ALA A 97 10.75 -6.10 -11.45
CA ALA A 97 9.39 -6.31 -11.91
C ALA A 97 8.95 -7.75 -11.64
N GLY A 98 7.67 -7.95 -11.34
CA GLY A 98 7.12 -9.27 -11.05
C GLY A 98 5.71 -9.24 -10.48
N PRO A 99 5.21 -10.38 -9.99
CA PRO A 99 3.88 -10.47 -9.42
C PRO A 99 3.77 -9.77 -8.06
N GLU A 100 2.57 -9.20 -7.80
CA GLU A 100 2.17 -8.74 -6.48
C GLU A 100 0.76 -9.17 -6.15
N VAL A 101 0.51 -9.42 -4.87
CA VAL A 101 -0.82 -9.61 -4.31
C VAL A 101 -1.00 -8.68 -3.13
N ALA A 102 -2.21 -8.13 -2.98
CA ALA A 102 -2.53 -7.25 -1.88
C ALA A 102 -3.95 -7.50 -1.39
N GLY A 103 -4.17 -7.26 -0.11
CA GLY A 103 -5.48 -7.34 0.52
C GLY A 103 -5.74 -6.10 1.36
N PHE A 104 -6.99 -5.72 1.43
CA PHE A 104 -7.51 -4.68 2.32
C PHE A 104 -8.78 -5.19 2.98
N SER A 105 -8.97 -4.87 4.25
CA SER A 105 -10.20 -5.20 5.00
C SER A 105 -10.49 -4.10 6.01
N ASP A 106 -11.73 -3.68 6.09
CA ASP A 106 -12.30 -2.93 7.21
C ASP A 106 -13.58 -3.60 7.71
N ASP A 107 -14.36 -2.94 8.56
CA ASP A 107 -15.57 -3.51 9.18
C ASP A 107 -16.64 -3.93 8.17
N ASN A 108 -16.70 -3.28 7.00
CA ASN A 108 -17.79 -3.45 6.03
C ASN A 108 -17.32 -3.83 4.63
N TYR A 109 -16.01 -3.75 4.36
CA TYR A 109 -15.47 -3.89 3.01
C TYR A 109 -14.19 -4.70 3.01
N LYS A 110 -14.08 -5.62 2.05
CA LYS A 110 -12.86 -6.39 1.81
C LYS A 110 -12.51 -6.29 0.34
N GLN A 111 -11.23 -6.19 0.05
CA GLN A 111 -10.73 -6.16 -1.32
C GLN A 111 -9.49 -7.03 -1.44
N PHE A 112 -9.42 -7.79 -2.50
CA PHE A 112 -8.24 -8.54 -2.92
C PHE A 112 -7.75 -8.00 -4.26
N ARG A 113 -6.44 -7.91 -4.43
CA ARG A 113 -5.79 -7.45 -5.66
C ARG A 113 -4.68 -8.41 -6.04
N ALA A 114 -4.58 -8.71 -7.34
CA ALA A 114 -3.48 -9.48 -7.89
C ALA A 114 -3.01 -8.85 -9.21
N GLY A 115 -1.72 -8.74 -9.41
CA GLY A 115 -1.20 -8.05 -10.59
C GLY A 115 0.32 -8.13 -10.71
N LEU A 116 0.84 -7.20 -11.47
CA LEU A 116 2.27 -7.01 -11.69
C LEU A 116 2.71 -5.67 -11.13
N HIS A 117 3.96 -5.61 -10.67
CA HIS A 117 4.57 -4.39 -10.20
C HIS A 117 5.92 -4.12 -10.86
N ILE A 118 6.30 -2.84 -10.83
CA ILE A 118 7.65 -2.35 -11.07
C ILE A 118 8.06 -1.59 -9.81
N THR A 119 9.28 -1.85 -9.29
CA THR A 119 9.78 -1.23 -8.05
C THR A 119 11.27 -0.97 -8.17
N GLY A 120 11.73 0.11 -7.53
CA GLY A 120 13.15 0.47 -7.52
C GLY A 120 13.61 1.29 -8.72
N LEU A 121 12.70 1.80 -9.54
CA LEU A 121 13.05 2.69 -10.64
C LEU A 121 13.52 4.04 -10.09
N LYS A 122 14.82 4.29 -10.18
CA LYS A 122 15.46 5.50 -9.64
C LYS A 122 15.50 6.60 -10.68
N PHE A 123 14.93 7.75 -10.33
CA PHE A 123 15.05 8.96 -11.12
C PHE A 123 15.43 10.12 -10.22
N ARG A 124 16.68 10.60 -10.36
CA ARG A 124 17.30 11.60 -9.47
C ARG A 124 17.30 11.10 -8.01
N PHE A 125 16.65 11.86 -7.11
CA PHE A 125 16.51 11.56 -5.68
C PHE A 125 15.24 10.77 -5.34
N LEU A 126 14.43 10.44 -6.34
CA LEU A 126 13.18 9.70 -6.17
C LEU A 126 13.33 8.25 -6.64
N GLU A 127 12.78 7.34 -5.87
CA GLU A 127 12.58 5.95 -6.25
C GLU A 127 11.10 5.72 -6.49
N TRP A 128 10.76 5.24 -7.68
CA TRP A 128 9.39 5.03 -8.14
C TRP A 128 8.99 3.57 -8.07
N SER A 129 7.73 3.35 -7.75
CA SER A 129 7.06 2.06 -7.87
C SER A 129 5.71 2.24 -8.55
N ALA A 130 5.32 1.25 -9.34
CA ALA A 130 4.01 1.19 -9.97
C ALA A 130 3.48 -0.24 -9.91
N GLY A 131 2.17 -0.40 -9.91
CA GLY A 131 1.50 -1.69 -9.98
C GLY A 131 0.23 -1.58 -10.83
N LEU A 132 -0.09 -2.65 -11.53
CA LEU A 132 -1.30 -2.78 -12.35
C LEU A 132 -1.81 -4.21 -12.27
N GLY A 133 -3.11 -4.39 -12.16
CA GLY A 133 -3.71 -5.72 -12.09
C GLY A 133 -5.21 -5.69 -11.95
N TRP A 134 -5.74 -6.78 -11.40
CA TRP A 134 -7.15 -6.98 -11.18
C TRP A 134 -7.47 -6.92 -9.70
N ALA A 135 -8.60 -6.29 -9.36
CA ALA A 135 -9.13 -6.21 -8.01
C ALA A 135 -10.53 -6.81 -7.98
N THR A 136 -10.83 -7.52 -6.90
CA THR A 136 -12.18 -7.99 -6.57
C THR A 136 -12.52 -7.57 -5.14
N ASP A 137 -13.80 -7.33 -4.86
CA ASP A 137 -14.23 -6.88 -3.53
C ASP A 137 -15.43 -7.66 -2.98
N SER A 138 -15.78 -7.38 -1.72
CA SER A 138 -16.88 -8.02 -1.00
C SER A 138 -18.27 -7.67 -1.52
N ASP A 139 -18.39 -6.69 -2.42
CA ASP A 139 -19.65 -6.27 -3.05
C ASP A 139 -19.80 -6.88 -4.46
N ASP A 140 -19.04 -7.96 -4.75
CA ASP A 140 -18.99 -8.66 -6.04
C ASP A 140 -18.63 -7.74 -7.22
N ARG A 141 -17.79 -6.73 -6.96
CA ARG A 141 -17.28 -5.83 -8.00
C ARG A 141 -15.86 -6.21 -8.38
N ASP A 142 -15.65 -6.32 -9.67
CA ASP A 142 -14.35 -6.60 -10.27
C ASP A 142 -13.89 -5.44 -11.14
N GLY A 143 -12.59 -5.23 -11.23
CA GLY A 143 -12.04 -4.18 -12.07
C GLY A 143 -10.53 -4.13 -12.12
N LEU A 144 -10.03 -3.34 -13.05
CA LEU A 144 -8.61 -3.02 -13.11
C LEU A 144 -8.25 -2.05 -11.97
N TYR A 145 -7.08 -2.28 -11.35
CA TYR A 145 -6.49 -1.31 -10.45
C TYR A 145 -5.14 -0.83 -10.98
N GLY A 146 -4.79 0.40 -10.62
CA GLY A 146 -3.45 0.95 -10.83
C GLY A 146 -2.94 1.59 -9.54
N ARG A 147 -1.63 1.47 -9.30
CA ARG A 147 -0.94 2.07 -8.15
C ARG A 147 0.35 2.74 -8.61
N VAL A 148 0.61 3.93 -8.11
CA VAL A 148 1.90 4.62 -8.27
C VAL A 148 2.36 5.07 -6.88
N GLY A 149 3.63 4.89 -6.59
CA GLY A 149 4.25 5.33 -5.36
C GLY A 149 5.65 5.89 -5.63
N PHE A 150 6.11 6.76 -4.73
CA PHE A 150 7.47 7.30 -4.79
C PHE A 150 8.03 7.46 -3.39
N PHE A 151 9.34 7.28 -3.28
CA PHE A 151 10.10 7.48 -2.05
C PHE A 151 11.23 8.47 -2.32
N ALA A 152 11.39 9.46 -1.43
CA ALA A 152 12.57 10.31 -1.44
C ALA A 152 13.64 9.65 -0.57
N ARG A 153 14.81 9.34 -1.16
CA ARG A 153 15.99 8.91 -0.41
C ARG A 153 16.91 10.11 -0.22
N ARG A 154 17.23 10.39 1.03
CA ARG A 154 18.34 11.29 1.41
C ARG A 154 19.57 10.47 1.68
#